data_7768586d4c2767be1f1d2d3b62969c71
#
_entry.id   7768586d4c2767be1f1d2d3b62969c71
#
_cell.length_a   1.000
_cell.length_b   1.000
_cell.length_c   1.000
_cell.angle_alpha   90.00
_cell.angle_beta   90.00
_cell.angle_gamma   90.00
#
_symmetry.space_group_name_H-M   'P 1'
#
loop_
_entity.id
_entity.type
_entity.pdbx_description
1 polymer ?
#
loop_
_entity_poly.entity_id
_entity_poly.type
_entity_poly.pdbx_seq_one_letter_code
_entity_poly.pdbx_strand_id
1 'polypeptide(L)'
;MEKLTQQEQVRRQKMQDLIDMGIDPFGSRYDRTSNSGIITSSYGDKTKEELDELQVTVKIAGRIMTKRRQGKAGFMNIQDREGQIQIYVRKDEISDDQYEIFKKNDIGDIVGIEGTVMKTDHGQLSVRAKNYTHLSKSLRPLPEKFHGLTDVEERFRRRYVDLIMNPEAKRIALTRPKIIRAIQHYLDGQGLVEVETPVMQPILGGASARPFVTHHNTLNMDFYLRIATELPLKRLIVGGLEGVYEIGRLFRNEGMDAMHNPEFTTVEAYVAYSDLHGMMDLIEGLFDSVANEVLGTTDITYQGTKLSLKAPFKRIHMVDAIKEACGVDFWQDMSYEEALKLAEEHDIEVEKIQNTVGHIINLFFEKYVEETIVQPTFVYGHPTSISPLAKKNTKDPRFADRYELFICGHEYANAFSELNDPIDQRERFEKQLELRELGDDEANEVDTDYVEALEYGLPPTGGVGLGIDRFVMLLTDQRTIREVLLFPHMKNNNSN
;
A
#
# COMPACT_ATOMS: atom_id res chain seq x y z
N MET A 1 -31.88 -11.55 -15.64
CA MET A 1 -30.68 -12.29 -16.07
C MET A 1 -30.02 -11.51 -17.20
N GLU A 2 -28.76 -11.18 -17.05
CA GLU A 2 -27.99 -10.49 -18.10
C GLU A 2 -27.94 -11.36 -19.38
N LYS A 3 -28.16 -10.77 -20.55
CA LYS A 3 -28.19 -11.50 -21.82
C LYS A 3 -26.74 -11.88 -22.19
N LEU A 4 -26.46 -13.18 -22.24
CA LEU A 4 -25.12 -13.68 -22.57
C LEU A 4 -24.70 -13.25 -23.98
N THR A 5 -23.48 -12.87 -24.15
CA THR A 5 -22.85 -12.61 -25.45
C THR A 5 -22.73 -13.91 -26.27
N GLN A 6 -22.59 -13.80 -27.59
CA GLN A 6 -22.38 -14.97 -28.44
C GLN A 6 -21.13 -15.77 -28.02
N GLN A 7 -20.04 -15.12 -27.64
CA GLN A 7 -18.84 -15.79 -27.17
C GLN A 7 -19.05 -16.54 -25.85
N GLU A 8 -19.80 -15.97 -24.91
CA GLU A 8 -20.13 -16.64 -23.65
C GLU A 8 -21.03 -17.85 -23.86
N GLN A 9 -21.96 -17.79 -24.84
CA GLN A 9 -22.79 -18.95 -25.22
C GLN A 9 -21.93 -20.07 -25.80
N VAL A 10 -21.02 -19.76 -26.74
CA VAL A 10 -20.09 -20.75 -27.32
C VAL A 10 -19.22 -21.40 -26.27
N ARG A 11 -18.73 -20.63 -25.28
CA ARG A 11 -17.91 -21.18 -24.19
C ARG A 11 -18.69 -22.12 -23.27
N ARG A 12 -19.97 -21.82 -23.01
CA ARG A 12 -20.86 -22.70 -22.27
C ARG A 12 -21.16 -23.97 -23.03
N GLN A 13 -21.31 -23.91 -24.36
CA GLN A 13 -21.46 -25.10 -25.19
C GLN A 13 -20.18 -25.96 -25.12
N LYS A 14 -18.99 -25.38 -25.24
CA LYS A 14 -17.73 -26.13 -25.09
C LYS A 14 -17.54 -26.70 -23.68
N MET A 15 -18.07 -26.05 -22.64
CA MET A 15 -18.13 -26.62 -21.31
C MET A 15 -19.00 -27.90 -21.30
N GLN A 16 -20.16 -27.85 -21.92
CA GLN A 16 -21.02 -29.04 -22.03
C GLN A 16 -20.33 -30.16 -22.83
N ASP A 17 -19.63 -29.80 -23.91
CA ASP A 17 -18.87 -30.78 -24.71
C ASP A 17 -17.80 -31.51 -23.87
N LEU A 18 -17.14 -30.82 -22.88
CA LEU A 18 -16.19 -31.43 -21.96
C LEU A 18 -16.92 -32.42 -21.02
N ILE A 19 -18.10 -32.04 -20.51
CA ILE A 19 -18.91 -32.91 -19.65
C ILE A 19 -19.32 -34.18 -20.42
N ASP A 20 -19.76 -34.03 -21.69
CA ASP A 20 -20.14 -35.14 -22.54
C ASP A 20 -18.94 -36.09 -22.85
N MET A 21 -17.72 -35.59 -22.79
CA MET A 21 -16.47 -36.37 -22.84
C MET A 21 -16.07 -37.00 -21.48
N GLY A 22 -16.88 -36.84 -20.43
CA GLY A 22 -16.59 -37.34 -19.10
C GLY A 22 -15.54 -36.53 -18.34
N ILE A 23 -15.29 -35.28 -18.73
CA ILE A 23 -14.30 -34.41 -18.16
C ILE A 23 -15.00 -33.36 -17.30
N ASP A 24 -14.56 -33.23 -16.03
CA ASP A 24 -15.01 -32.15 -15.19
C ASP A 24 -14.45 -30.80 -15.70
N PRO A 25 -15.32 -29.84 -16.13
CA PRO A 25 -14.87 -28.57 -16.66
C PRO A 25 -14.26 -27.63 -15.61
N PHE A 26 -14.36 -27.96 -14.32
CA PHE A 26 -13.80 -27.19 -13.22
C PHE A 26 -12.81 -27.96 -12.35
N GLY A 27 -12.42 -29.15 -12.79
CA GLY A 27 -11.33 -29.97 -12.34
C GLY A 27 -11.08 -30.05 -10.84
N SER A 28 -9.98 -30.67 -10.49
CA SER A 28 -9.55 -30.85 -9.09
C SER A 28 -8.05 -30.52 -8.93
N ARG A 29 -7.49 -30.92 -7.79
CA ARG A 29 -6.07 -30.72 -7.48
C ARG A 29 -5.15 -31.21 -8.61
N TYR A 30 -4.15 -30.39 -8.93
CA TYR A 30 -3.11 -30.73 -9.89
C TYR A 30 -1.73 -30.47 -9.24
N ASP A 31 -0.91 -31.49 -9.10
CA ASP A 31 0.39 -31.40 -8.44
C ASP A 31 1.45 -30.91 -9.44
N ARG A 32 1.93 -29.69 -9.22
CA ARG A 32 3.00 -29.09 -10.02
C ARG A 32 4.36 -29.41 -9.43
N THR A 33 5.34 -29.66 -10.30
CA THR A 33 6.76 -29.82 -9.91
C THR A 33 7.60 -28.58 -10.23
N SER A 34 7.07 -27.65 -11.07
CA SER A 34 7.78 -26.44 -11.50
C SER A 34 6.79 -25.32 -11.86
N ASN A 35 7.33 -24.17 -12.23
CA ASN A 35 6.61 -23.01 -12.78
C ASN A 35 7.46 -22.31 -13.86
N SER A 36 6.88 -21.31 -14.56
CA SER A 36 7.54 -20.59 -15.64
C SER A 36 8.85 -19.93 -15.18
N GLY A 37 8.90 -19.34 -13.99
CA GLY A 37 10.07 -18.68 -13.43
C GLY A 37 11.22 -19.64 -13.18
N ILE A 38 10.95 -20.78 -12.50
CA ILE A 38 11.96 -21.83 -12.27
C ILE A 38 12.51 -22.37 -13.57
N ILE A 39 11.63 -22.65 -14.56
CA ILE A 39 12.09 -23.17 -15.85
C ILE A 39 12.96 -22.15 -16.56
N THR A 40 12.57 -20.88 -16.56
CA THR A 40 13.34 -19.82 -17.22
C THR A 40 14.69 -19.61 -16.57
N SER A 41 14.75 -19.54 -15.24
CA SER A 41 16.00 -19.32 -14.50
C SER A 41 16.97 -20.50 -14.58
N SER A 42 16.45 -21.75 -14.59
CA SER A 42 17.29 -22.96 -14.59
C SER A 42 17.74 -23.41 -15.99
N TYR A 43 16.95 -23.08 -17.02
CA TYR A 43 17.15 -23.65 -18.36
C TYR A 43 17.19 -22.60 -19.48
N GLY A 44 16.99 -21.30 -19.17
CA GLY A 44 16.94 -20.23 -20.17
C GLY A 44 18.21 -20.08 -20.99
N ASP A 45 19.38 -20.26 -20.37
CA ASP A 45 20.69 -20.12 -21.02
C ASP A 45 21.18 -21.39 -21.71
N LYS A 46 20.54 -22.54 -21.50
CA LYS A 46 20.92 -23.82 -22.08
C LYS A 46 20.62 -23.85 -23.57
N THR A 47 21.47 -24.56 -24.33
CA THR A 47 21.24 -24.80 -25.78
C THR A 47 20.14 -25.83 -25.99
N LYS A 48 19.68 -25.98 -27.23
CA LYS A 48 18.69 -27.01 -27.61
C LYS A 48 19.25 -28.39 -27.36
N GLU A 49 20.50 -28.61 -27.77
CA GLU A 49 21.23 -29.88 -27.66
C GLU A 49 21.38 -30.29 -26.18
N GLU A 50 21.77 -29.36 -25.30
CA GLU A 50 21.87 -29.63 -23.86
C GLU A 50 20.53 -30.02 -23.26
N LEU A 51 19.43 -29.35 -23.65
CA LEU A 51 18.09 -29.70 -23.17
C LEU A 51 17.61 -31.05 -23.71
N ASP A 52 17.96 -31.37 -24.96
CA ASP A 52 17.62 -32.66 -25.55
C ASP A 52 18.40 -33.81 -24.89
N GLU A 53 19.62 -33.59 -24.39
CA GLU A 53 20.37 -34.58 -23.58
C GLU A 53 19.79 -34.73 -22.16
N LEU A 54 19.43 -33.61 -21.50
CA LEU A 54 18.98 -33.58 -20.13
C LEU A 54 17.59 -34.23 -19.94
N GLN A 55 16.73 -34.20 -20.94
CA GLN A 55 15.36 -34.76 -20.92
C GLN A 55 14.55 -34.36 -19.66
N VAL A 56 14.66 -33.09 -19.23
CA VAL A 56 14.02 -32.59 -18.00
C VAL A 56 12.51 -32.64 -18.14
N THR A 57 11.86 -33.43 -17.31
CA THR A 57 10.39 -33.52 -17.26
C THR A 57 9.83 -32.65 -16.14
N VAL A 58 8.80 -31.87 -16.43
CA VAL A 58 8.13 -30.96 -15.49
C VAL A 58 6.61 -31.12 -15.55
N LYS A 59 5.96 -30.83 -14.42
CA LYS A 59 4.50 -30.62 -14.33
C LYS A 59 4.24 -29.19 -13.99
N ILE A 60 3.54 -28.46 -14.87
CA ILE A 60 3.22 -27.06 -14.72
C ILE A 60 1.74 -26.83 -14.99
N ALA A 61 1.19 -25.74 -14.46
CA ALA A 61 -0.19 -25.36 -14.73
C ALA A 61 -0.29 -23.84 -14.88
N GLY A 62 -1.18 -23.38 -15.74
CA GLY A 62 -1.37 -21.95 -15.98
C GLY A 62 -2.57 -21.66 -16.86
N ARG A 63 -2.84 -20.37 -17.00
CA ARG A 63 -3.92 -19.83 -17.85
C ARG A 63 -3.43 -19.69 -19.27
N ILE A 64 -4.20 -20.17 -20.24
CA ILE A 64 -3.93 -20.01 -21.67
C ILE A 64 -4.07 -18.53 -22.04
N MET A 65 -2.98 -17.90 -22.46
CA MET A 65 -2.95 -16.50 -22.90
C MET A 65 -2.92 -16.33 -24.42
N THR A 66 -2.32 -17.30 -25.11
CA THR A 66 -2.30 -17.35 -26.58
C THR A 66 -2.42 -18.79 -27.03
N LYS A 67 -2.99 -19.01 -28.22
CA LYS A 67 -3.12 -20.34 -28.79
C LYS A 67 -3.11 -20.28 -30.31
N ARG A 68 -2.30 -21.08 -30.94
CA ARG A 68 -2.20 -21.24 -32.40
C ARG A 68 -2.14 -22.71 -32.75
N ARG A 69 -2.86 -23.11 -33.78
CA ARG A 69 -2.83 -24.47 -34.34
C ARG A 69 -2.33 -24.43 -35.78
N GLN A 70 -1.52 -25.41 -36.12
CA GLN A 70 -1.04 -25.61 -37.49
C GLN A 70 -0.96 -27.11 -37.75
N GLY A 71 -1.93 -27.63 -38.53
CA GLY A 71 -2.06 -29.06 -38.81
C GLY A 71 -2.21 -29.92 -37.55
N LYS A 72 -1.27 -30.86 -37.32
CA LYS A 72 -1.22 -31.77 -36.17
C LYS A 72 -0.48 -31.23 -34.97
N ALA A 73 0.04 -30.00 -35.05
CA ALA A 73 0.76 -29.35 -33.96
C ALA A 73 0.06 -28.07 -33.52
N GLY A 74 0.36 -27.63 -32.31
CA GLY A 74 -0.10 -26.36 -31.78
C GLY A 74 0.87 -25.78 -30.78
N PHE A 75 0.83 -24.47 -30.67
CA PHE A 75 1.56 -23.69 -29.68
C PHE A 75 0.59 -22.88 -28.86
N MET A 76 0.82 -22.79 -27.56
CA MET A 76 0.12 -21.89 -26.67
C MET A 76 1.08 -21.34 -25.63
N ASN A 77 0.81 -20.13 -25.14
CA ASN A 77 1.48 -19.65 -23.95
C ASN A 77 0.55 -19.80 -22.77
N ILE A 78 1.03 -20.40 -21.70
CA ILE A 78 0.34 -20.40 -20.42
C ILE A 78 1.02 -19.43 -19.46
N GLN A 79 0.21 -18.76 -18.64
CA GLN A 79 0.63 -17.80 -17.63
C GLN A 79 0.40 -18.38 -16.23
N ASP A 80 1.41 -18.33 -15.40
CA ASP A 80 1.34 -18.59 -13.97
C ASP A 80 1.67 -17.33 -13.15
N ARG A 81 2.01 -17.51 -11.87
CA ARG A 81 2.38 -16.39 -11.00
C ARG A 81 3.67 -15.71 -11.45
N GLU A 82 4.65 -16.47 -11.90
CA GLU A 82 6.00 -16.00 -12.17
C GLU A 82 6.16 -15.42 -13.60
N GLY A 83 5.31 -15.84 -14.54
CA GLY A 83 5.41 -15.36 -15.92
C GLY A 83 4.64 -16.18 -16.93
N GLN A 84 5.16 -16.26 -18.15
CA GLN A 84 4.59 -17.05 -19.24
C GLN A 84 5.62 -18.00 -19.81
N ILE A 85 5.15 -19.19 -20.22
CA ILE A 85 5.98 -20.17 -20.92
C ILE A 85 5.22 -20.74 -22.11
N GLN A 86 5.92 -21.01 -23.21
CA GLN A 86 5.37 -21.63 -24.39
C GLN A 86 5.20 -23.14 -24.17
N ILE A 87 4.06 -23.66 -24.60
CA ILE A 87 3.76 -25.08 -24.64
C ILE A 87 3.66 -25.51 -26.09
N TYR A 88 4.36 -26.57 -26.43
CA TYR A 88 4.30 -27.26 -27.72
C TYR A 88 3.49 -28.53 -27.59
N VAL A 89 2.40 -28.62 -28.34
CA VAL A 89 1.48 -29.77 -28.33
C VAL A 89 1.49 -30.45 -29.70
N ARG A 90 1.73 -31.75 -29.75
CA ARG A 90 1.62 -32.54 -30.97
C ARG A 90 0.62 -33.68 -30.79
N LYS A 91 -0.17 -33.93 -31.84
CA LYS A 91 -1.20 -34.98 -31.84
C LYS A 91 -0.61 -36.39 -31.63
N ASP A 92 0.59 -36.63 -32.15
CA ASP A 92 1.31 -37.90 -32.08
C ASP A 92 2.09 -38.12 -30.78
N GLU A 93 2.11 -37.12 -29.88
CA GLU A 93 2.83 -37.18 -28.60
C GLU A 93 1.92 -37.20 -27.37
N ILE A 94 0.65 -36.89 -27.53
CA ILE A 94 -0.41 -37.00 -26.51
C ILE A 94 -1.54 -37.90 -27.03
N SER A 95 -2.43 -38.34 -26.14
CA SER A 95 -3.57 -39.17 -26.57
C SER A 95 -4.54 -38.38 -27.45
N ASP A 96 -5.33 -39.08 -28.28
CA ASP A 96 -6.34 -38.46 -29.14
C ASP A 96 -7.35 -37.66 -28.28
N ASP A 97 -7.79 -38.21 -27.14
CA ASP A 97 -8.71 -37.53 -26.23
C ASP A 97 -8.08 -36.23 -25.67
N GLN A 98 -6.83 -36.24 -25.25
CA GLN A 98 -6.13 -35.04 -24.78
C GLN A 98 -5.95 -34.00 -25.91
N TYR A 99 -5.76 -34.45 -27.14
CA TYR A 99 -5.68 -33.54 -28.28
C TYR A 99 -7.03 -32.92 -28.61
N GLU A 100 -8.15 -33.67 -28.47
CA GLU A 100 -9.50 -33.11 -28.59
C GLU A 100 -9.80 -32.08 -27.49
N ILE A 101 -9.39 -32.34 -26.24
CA ILE A 101 -9.46 -31.35 -25.13
C ILE A 101 -8.66 -30.09 -25.50
N PHE A 102 -7.42 -30.25 -25.97
CA PHE A 102 -6.62 -29.13 -26.42
C PHE A 102 -7.34 -28.32 -27.51
N LYS A 103 -8.01 -28.95 -28.47
CA LYS A 103 -8.77 -28.24 -29.51
C LYS A 103 -9.92 -27.41 -28.94
N LYS A 104 -10.66 -27.96 -27.96
CA LYS A 104 -11.86 -27.34 -27.35
C LYS A 104 -11.50 -26.21 -26.36
N ASN A 105 -10.32 -26.24 -25.71
CA ASN A 105 -9.90 -25.18 -24.81
C ASN A 105 -9.77 -23.83 -25.51
N ASP A 106 -10.19 -22.78 -24.79
CA ASP A 106 -10.14 -21.39 -25.24
C ASP A 106 -9.03 -20.62 -24.52
N ILE A 107 -8.67 -19.46 -25.04
CA ILE A 107 -7.89 -18.45 -24.32
C ILE A 107 -8.64 -18.09 -23.04
N GLY A 108 -7.93 -18.10 -21.92
CA GLY A 108 -8.49 -17.89 -20.57
C GLY A 108 -8.71 -19.18 -19.79
N ASP A 109 -8.82 -20.36 -20.43
CA ASP A 109 -8.91 -21.64 -19.72
C ASP A 109 -7.61 -21.93 -18.94
N ILE A 110 -7.73 -22.67 -17.85
CA ILE A 110 -6.60 -23.12 -17.05
C ILE A 110 -6.32 -24.60 -17.37
N VAL A 111 -5.03 -24.90 -17.58
CA VAL A 111 -4.59 -26.25 -17.98
C VAL A 111 -3.36 -26.68 -17.19
N GLY A 112 -3.22 -27.99 -17.02
CA GLY A 112 -2.05 -28.66 -16.52
C GLY A 112 -1.30 -29.36 -17.66
N ILE A 113 0.02 -29.25 -17.65
CA ILE A 113 0.90 -29.83 -18.66
C ILE A 113 2.01 -30.61 -17.96
N GLU A 114 2.13 -31.88 -18.29
CA GLU A 114 3.33 -32.66 -18.00
C GLU A 114 4.10 -32.85 -19.29
N GLY A 115 5.39 -32.54 -19.28
CA GLY A 115 6.19 -32.58 -20.51
C GLY A 115 7.65 -32.29 -20.30
N THR A 116 8.40 -32.32 -21.41
CA THR A 116 9.85 -32.15 -21.42
C THR A 116 10.23 -30.71 -21.78
N VAL A 117 11.12 -30.11 -21.01
CA VAL A 117 11.66 -28.78 -21.31
C VAL A 117 12.52 -28.86 -22.57
N MET A 118 12.29 -27.95 -23.51
CA MET A 118 13.01 -27.91 -24.79
C MET A 118 13.21 -26.48 -25.30
N LYS A 119 14.07 -26.30 -26.30
CA LYS A 119 14.06 -25.10 -27.15
C LYS A 119 13.60 -25.47 -28.56
N THR A 120 12.77 -24.58 -29.12
CA THR A 120 12.36 -24.67 -30.53
C THR A 120 13.53 -24.35 -31.45
N ASP A 121 13.42 -24.65 -32.77
CA ASP A 121 14.42 -24.29 -33.75
C ASP A 121 14.70 -22.78 -33.85
N HIS A 122 13.80 -21.95 -33.36
CA HIS A 122 13.94 -20.50 -33.23
C HIS A 122 14.50 -20.05 -31.87
N GLY A 123 14.97 -20.99 -31.03
CA GLY A 123 15.55 -20.70 -29.71
C GLY A 123 14.55 -20.40 -28.59
N GLN A 124 13.22 -20.55 -28.82
CA GLN A 124 12.21 -20.29 -27.80
C GLN A 124 12.14 -21.42 -26.78
N LEU A 125 12.39 -21.09 -25.50
CA LEU A 125 12.21 -22.02 -24.37
C LEU A 125 10.75 -22.44 -24.26
N SER A 126 10.50 -23.74 -24.21
CA SER A 126 9.16 -24.33 -24.31
C SER A 126 9.07 -25.61 -23.49
N VAL A 127 7.84 -26.05 -23.19
CA VAL A 127 7.57 -27.39 -22.69
C VAL A 127 6.84 -28.17 -23.74
N ARG A 128 7.43 -29.32 -24.18
CA ARG A 128 6.82 -30.29 -25.09
C ARG A 128 5.87 -31.17 -24.31
N ALA A 129 4.57 -31.03 -24.52
CA ALA A 129 3.54 -31.75 -23.80
C ALA A 129 3.58 -33.25 -24.08
N LYS A 130 3.56 -34.04 -23.00
CA LYS A 130 3.36 -35.49 -22.98
C LYS A 130 1.99 -35.85 -22.40
N ASN A 131 1.51 -35.06 -21.45
CA ASN A 131 0.16 -35.12 -20.93
C ASN A 131 -0.46 -33.72 -20.89
N TYR A 132 -1.74 -33.66 -21.24
CA TYR A 132 -2.52 -32.44 -21.28
C TYR A 132 -3.81 -32.61 -20.45
N THR A 133 -3.98 -31.81 -19.42
CA THR A 133 -5.12 -31.89 -18.49
C THR A 133 -5.89 -30.56 -18.51
N HIS A 134 -7.19 -30.62 -18.69
CA HIS A 134 -8.06 -29.48 -18.47
C HIS A 134 -8.30 -29.30 -16.96
N LEU A 135 -8.15 -28.07 -16.45
CA LEU A 135 -8.30 -27.77 -15.02
C LEU A 135 -9.45 -26.83 -14.69
N SER A 136 -9.70 -25.83 -15.56
CA SER A 136 -10.84 -24.92 -15.33
C SER A 136 -11.23 -24.20 -16.60
N LYS A 137 -12.53 -24.21 -16.89
CA LYS A 137 -13.14 -23.53 -18.04
C LYS A 137 -13.41 -22.06 -17.75
N SER A 138 -12.86 -21.18 -18.57
CA SER A 138 -13.20 -19.75 -18.56
C SER A 138 -14.49 -19.51 -19.35
N LEU A 139 -15.55 -19.12 -18.68
CA LEU A 139 -16.86 -18.87 -19.30
C LEU A 139 -17.01 -17.46 -19.87
N ARG A 140 -16.12 -16.52 -19.47
CA ARG A 140 -16.04 -15.17 -20.04
C ARG A 140 -14.75 -15.03 -20.84
N PRO A 141 -14.78 -14.39 -22.02
CA PRO A 141 -13.56 -14.10 -22.76
C PRO A 141 -12.70 -13.09 -22.00
N LEU A 142 -11.38 -13.21 -22.11
CA LEU A 142 -10.48 -12.15 -21.67
C LEU A 142 -10.62 -10.95 -22.62
N PRO A 143 -10.40 -9.71 -22.15
CA PRO A 143 -10.32 -8.53 -23.00
C PRO A 143 -9.30 -8.73 -24.12
N GLU A 144 -9.51 -8.09 -25.27
CA GLU A 144 -8.56 -8.18 -26.39
C GLU A 144 -7.19 -7.57 -26.01
N LYS A 145 -6.11 -8.27 -26.36
CA LYS A 145 -4.74 -7.94 -25.96
C LYS A 145 -4.32 -6.52 -26.37
N PHE A 146 -4.85 -5.99 -27.47
CA PHE A 146 -4.50 -4.68 -28.02
C PHE A 146 -5.37 -3.52 -27.50
N HIS A 147 -6.54 -3.83 -26.98
CA HIS A 147 -7.44 -2.83 -26.42
C HIS A 147 -7.66 -2.98 -24.92
N GLY A 148 -7.13 -4.01 -24.29
CA GLY A 148 -7.08 -4.30 -22.86
C GLY A 148 -8.19 -3.69 -22.01
N LEU A 149 -8.06 -3.67 -20.72
CA LEU A 149 -8.80 -2.76 -19.85
C LEU A 149 -8.11 -1.39 -19.93
N THR A 150 -8.43 -0.58 -20.97
CA THR A 150 -7.91 0.78 -21.14
C THR A 150 -8.56 1.77 -20.19
N ASP A 151 -9.79 1.50 -19.79
CA ASP A 151 -10.47 2.25 -18.75
C ASP A 151 -9.87 1.91 -17.38
N VAL A 152 -9.23 2.91 -16.77
CA VAL A 152 -8.57 2.81 -15.48
C VAL A 152 -9.56 2.44 -14.37
N GLU A 153 -10.79 2.95 -14.43
CA GLU A 153 -11.82 2.63 -13.46
C GLU A 153 -12.26 1.16 -13.55
N GLU A 154 -12.44 0.65 -14.76
CA GLU A 154 -12.73 -0.78 -14.97
C GLU A 154 -11.58 -1.69 -14.49
N ARG A 155 -10.32 -1.27 -14.60
CA ARG A 155 -9.17 -1.98 -14.02
C ARG A 155 -9.31 -2.16 -12.51
N PHE A 156 -9.70 -1.11 -11.81
CA PHE A 156 -9.88 -1.17 -10.35
C PHE A 156 -11.11 -1.99 -9.95
N ARG A 157 -12.21 -1.88 -10.68
CA ARG A 157 -13.43 -2.67 -10.44
C ARG A 157 -13.25 -4.15 -10.72
N ARG A 158 -12.45 -4.48 -11.74
CA ARG A 158 -12.16 -5.86 -12.16
C ARG A 158 -10.69 -6.20 -11.96
N ARG A 159 -10.16 -5.92 -10.78
CA ARG A 159 -8.75 -6.14 -10.46
C ARG A 159 -8.27 -7.56 -10.79
N TYR A 160 -9.12 -8.57 -10.65
CA TYR A 160 -8.82 -9.95 -11.03
C TYR A 160 -8.55 -10.10 -12.54
N VAL A 161 -9.21 -9.31 -13.40
CA VAL A 161 -8.90 -9.27 -14.84
C VAL A 161 -7.64 -8.44 -15.10
N ASP A 162 -7.49 -7.30 -14.43
CA ASP A 162 -6.30 -6.46 -14.50
C ASP A 162 -5.03 -7.25 -14.15
N LEU A 163 -5.05 -8.05 -13.08
CA LEU A 163 -3.95 -8.93 -12.69
C LEU A 163 -3.63 -10.03 -13.73
N ILE A 164 -4.61 -10.46 -14.54
CA ILE A 164 -4.38 -11.40 -15.63
C ILE A 164 -3.72 -10.70 -16.82
N MET A 165 -4.20 -9.49 -17.17
CA MET A 165 -3.87 -8.83 -18.42
C MET A 165 -2.70 -7.85 -18.33
N ASN A 166 -2.49 -7.25 -17.15
CA ASN A 166 -1.52 -6.19 -16.92
C ASN A 166 -0.36 -6.68 -16.04
N PRO A 167 0.84 -6.89 -16.61
CA PRO A 167 2.02 -7.30 -15.85
C PRO A 167 2.42 -6.31 -14.76
N GLU A 168 2.16 -5.01 -14.97
CA GLU A 168 2.49 -3.96 -14.00
C GLU A 168 1.60 -4.05 -12.75
N ALA A 169 0.29 -4.26 -12.90
CA ALA A 169 -0.61 -4.49 -11.77
C ALA A 169 -0.18 -5.72 -10.96
N LYS A 170 0.28 -6.77 -11.63
CA LYS A 170 0.80 -7.98 -10.98
C LYS A 170 2.13 -7.70 -10.25
N ARG A 171 3.05 -6.94 -10.88
CA ARG A 171 4.31 -6.52 -10.26
C ARG A 171 4.06 -5.78 -8.96
N ILE A 172 3.17 -4.78 -8.96
CA ILE A 172 2.81 -4.00 -7.77
C ILE A 172 2.23 -4.91 -6.69
N ALA A 173 1.26 -5.76 -7.04
CA ALA A 173 0.62 -6.70 -6.12
C ALA A 173 1.61 -7.66 -5.43
N LEU A 174 2.69 -8.04 -6.12
CA LEU A 174 3.75 -8.91 -5.59
C LEU A 174 4.83 -8.12 -4.84
N THR A 175 5.04 -6.84 -5.16
CA THR A 175 6.04 -5.99 -4.53
C THR A 175 5.58 -5.46 -3.18
N ARG A 176 4.30 -5.06 -3.04
CA ARG A 176 3.73 -4.57 -1.78
C ARG A 176 4.03 -5.49 -0.58
N PRO A 177 3.76 -6.81 -0.61
CA PRO A 177 4.07 -7.68 0.52
C PRO A 177 5.59 -7.85 0.76
N LYS A 178 6.46 -7.60 -0.22
CA LYS A 178 7.91 -7.58 0.00
C LYS A 178 8.31 -6.33 0.78
N ILE A 179 7.75 -5.16 0.42
CA ILE A 179 7.97 -3.90 1.15
C ILE A 179 7.54 -4.05 2.61
N ILE A 180 6.34 -4.59 2.87
CA ILE A 180 5.84 -4.80 4.23
C ILE A 180 6.79 -5.70 5.04
N ARG A 181 7.27 -6.81 4.47
CA ARG A 181 8.23 -7.68 5.16
C ARG A 181 9.56 -7.00 5.41
N ALA A 182 10.06 -6.20 4.45
CA ALA A 182 11.29 -5.45 4.63
C ALA A 182 11.16 -4.41 5.77
N ILE A 183 10.00 -3.76 5.91
CA ILE A 183 9.68 -2.89 7.05
C ILE A 183 9.74 -3.71 8.36
N GLN A 184 9.08 -4.87 8.42
CA GLN A 184 9.11 -5.75 9.60
C GLN A 184 10.54 -6.18 9.94
N HIS A 185 11.30 -6.69 8.96
CA HIS A 185 12.71 -7.07 9.16
C HIS A 185 13.55 -5.95 9.73
N TYR A 186 13.35 -4.71 9.22
CA TYR A 186 14.08 -3.56 9.72
C TYR A 186 13.72 -3.23 11.17
N LEU A 187 12.43 -3.13 11.50
CA LEU A 187 11.96 -2.77 12.84
C LEU A 187 12.29 -3.85 13.87
N ASP A 188 12.13 -5.13 13.53
CA ASP A 188 12.59 -6.26 14.36
C ASP A 188 14.10 -6.19 14.62
N GLY A 189 14.88 -5.85 13.58
CA GLY A 189 16.32 -5.62 13.67
C GLY A 189 16.73 -4.47 14.58
N GLN A 190 15.85 -3.48 14.77
CA GLN A 190 16.03 -2.39 15.76
C GLN A 190 15.59 -2.81 17.18
N GLY A 191 15.10 -4.02 17.37
CA GLY A 191 14.65 -4.55 18.66
C GLY A 191 13.23 -4.16 19.06
N LEU A 192 12.42 -3.67 18.12
CA LEU A 192 11.00 -3.39 18.37
C LEU A 192 10.18 -4.68 18.27
N VAL A 193 9.08 -4.73 19.01
CA VAL A 193 8.15 -5.86 19.04
C VAL A 193 6.90 -5.52 18.23
N GLU A 194 6.53 -6.35 17.25
CA GLU A 194 5.24 -6.24 16.56
C GLU A 194 4.10 -6.60 17.49
N VAL A 195 3.09 -5.75 17.56
CA VAL A 195 1.92 -5.94 18.41
C VAL A 195 0.64 -5.71 17.62
N GLU A 196 -0.49 -6.18 18.15
CA GLU A 196 -1.82 -5.93 17.62
C GLU A 196 -2.69 -5.26 18.68
N THR A 197 -3.36 -4.17 18.31
CA THR A 197 -4.30 -3.45 19.17
C THR A 197 -5.70 -3.47 18.57
N PRO A 198 -6.77 -3.22 19.35
CA PRO A 198 -8.13 -3.29 18.86
C PRO A 198 -8.43 -2.35 17.70
N VAL A 199 -9.07 -2.88 16.65
CA VAL A 199 -9.60 -2.09 15.52
C VAL A 199 -10.85 -1.31 15.95
N MET A 200 -11.71 -1.91 16.77
CA MET A 200 -12.89 -1.25 17.33
C MET A 200 -12.54 -0.64 18.68
N GLN A 201 -12.68 0.67 18.80
CA GLN A 201 -12.33 1.44 20.00
C GLN A 201 -13.58 2.08 20.60
N PRO A 202 -13.73 2.06 21.94
CA PRO A 202 -14.87 2.69 22.60
C PRO A 202 -14.76 4.22 22.65
N ILE A 203 -13.54 4.76 22.51
CA ILE A 203 -13.23 6.20 22.54
C ILE A 203 -12.36 6.52 21.31
N LEU A 204 -12.67 7.63 20.67
CA LEU A 204 -11.90 8.14 19.53
C LEU A 204 -10.67 8.89 20.01
N GLY A 205 -9.50 8.62 19.41
CA GLY A 205 -8.26 9.34 19.74
C GLY A 205 -7.06 8.95 18.89
N GLY A 206 -5.96 9.72 19.05
CA GLY A 206 -4.68 9.49 18.38
C GLY A 206 -4.50 10.20 17.05
N ALA A 207 -5.54 10.83 16.50
CA ALA A 207 -5.46 11.66 15.29
C ALA A 207 -6.65 12.61 15.22
N SER A 208 -6.59 13.61 14.35
CA SER A 208 -7.75 14.44 13.99
C SER A 208 -8.32 13.87 12.68
N ALA A 209 -9.45 13.19 12.76
CA ALA A 209 -10.12 12.59 11.61
C ALA A 209 -11.55 12.18 11.94
N ARG A 210 -12.43 12.18 10.95
CA ARG A 210 -13.81 11.72 11.12
C ARG A 210 -13.88 10.20 11.17
N PRO A 211 -14.47 9.57 12.22
CA PRO A 211 -14.52 8.12 12.36
C PRO A 211 -15.66 7.47 11.58
N PHE A 212 -15.53 6.16 11.32
CA PHE A 212 -16.66 5.27 11.07
C PHE A 212 -17.18 4.75 12.39
N VAL A 213 -18.52 4.76 12.60
CA VAL A 213 -19.19 4.33 13.82
C VAL A 213 -19.91 3.00 13.55
N THR A 214 -19.85 2.07 14.51
CA THR A 214 -20.59 0.81 14.48
C THR A 214 -21.21 0.54 15.86
N HIS A 215 -22.34 -0.19 15.90
CA HIS A 215 -23.03 -0.53 17.15
C HIS A 215 -22.78 -1.97 17.58
N HIS A 216 -22.36 -2.17 18.82
CA HIS A 216 -22.20 -3.50 19.43
C HIS A 216 -23.50 -3.93 20.11
N ASN A 217 -24.28 -4.80 19.49
CA ASN A 217 -25.63 -5.17 19.94
C ASN A 217 -25.68 -5.71 21.36
N THR A 218 -24.74 -6.59 21.75
CA THR A 218 -24.77 -7.23 23.08
C THR A 218 -24.41 -6.25 24.19
N LEU A 219 -23.45 -5.35 23.95
CA LEU A 219 -23.05 -4.32 24.92
C LEU A 219 -23.96 -3.08 24.86
N ASN A 220 -24.78 -2.98 23.80
CA ASN A 220 -25.65 -1.83 23.53
C ASN A 220 -24.91 -0.50 23.64
N MET A 221 -23.76 -0.43 22.93
CA MET A 221 -22.92 0.76 22.88
C MET A 221 -22.26 0.90 21.49
N ASP A 222 -21.94 2.12 21.14
CA ASP A 222 -21.25 2.42 19.90
C ASP A 222 -19.74 2.24 20.05
N PHE A 223 -19.10 1.82 18.96
CA PHE A 223 -17.67 1.73 18.80
C PHE A 223 -17.26 2.50 17.56
N TYR A 224 -16.03 2.98 17.58
CA TYR A 224 -15.39 3.64 16.45
C TYR A 224 -14.39 2.69 15.78
N LEU A 225 -14.36 2.65 14.46
CA LEU A 225 -13.22 2.07 13.77
C LEU A 225 -12.01 3.00 13.95
N ARG A 226 -10.88 2.47 14.39
CA ARG A 226 -9.68 3.24 14.77
C ARG A 226 -9.20 4.15 13.65
N ILE A 227 -8.86 5.38 14.00
CA ILE A 227 -8.26 6.38 13.11
C ILE A 227 -6.74 6.46 13.25
N ALA A 228 -6.19 5.91 14.35
CA ALA A 228 -4.77 5.76 14.69
C ALA A 228 -4.57 4.59 15.64
N THR A 229 -3.34 4.10 15.79
CA THR A 229 -2.93 3.09 16.80
C THR A 229 -2.16 3.71 17.96
N GLU A 230 -1.93 5.01 17.95
CA GLU A 230 -1.08 5.77 18.84
C GLU A 230 -1.35 5.53 20.33
N LEU A 231 -2.57 5.80 20.81
CA LEU A 231 -2.86 5.76 22.25
C LEU A 231 -2.71 4.35 22.85
N PRO A 232 -3.19 3.27 22.21
CA PRO A 232 -2.90 1.91 22.66
C PRO A 232 -1.40 1.57 22.70
N LEU A 233 -0.62 1.97 21.69
CA LEU A 233 0.81 1.68 21.63
C LEU A 233 1.58 2.39 22.73
N LYS A 234 1.25 3.64 23.04
CA LYS A 234 1.85 4.37 24.18
C LYS A 234 1.52 3.72 25.53
N ARG A 235 0.31 3.16 25.71
CA ARG A 235 -0.03 2.38 26.91
C ARG A 235 0.86 1.14 27.04
N LEU A 236 1.28 0.51 25.94
CA LEU A 236 2.22 -0.61 25.98
C LEU A 236 3.62 -0.16 26.40
N ILE A 237 4.05 1.04 26.00
CA ILE A 237 5.31 1.64 26.47
C ILE A 237 5.24 1.91 27.99
N VAL A 238 4.14 2.47 28.52
CA VAL A 238 3.92 2.59 29.96
C VAL A 238 3.98 1.23 30.64
N GLY A 239 3.47 0.18 30.00
CA GLY A 239 3.51 -1.21 30.48
C GLY A 239 4.91 -1.86 30.45
N GLY A 240 5.93 -1.17 29.95
CA GLY A 240 7.31 -1.62 29.94
C GLY A 240 7.77 -2.35 28.66
N LEU A 241 6.99 -2.32 27.60
CA LEU A 241 7.44 -2.75 26.26
C LEU A 241 8.21 -1.57 25.64
N GLU A 242 9.51 -1.50 25.86
CA GLU A 242 10.35 -0.34 25.54
C GLU A 242 10.46 0.01 24.05
N GLY A 243 10.04 -0.89 23.15
CA GLY A 243 9.95 -0.68 21.70
C GLY A 243 8.85 -1.51 21.10
N VAL A 244 7.85 -0.86 20.50
CA VAL A 244 6.70 -1.53 19.86
C VAL A 244 6.41 -0.93 18.50
N TYR A 245 5.86 -1.74 17.59
CA TYR A 245 5.25 -1.25 16.36
C TYR A 245 4.02 -2.06 15.99
N GLU A 246 3.12 -1.45 15.23
CA GLU A 246 1.96 -2.12 14.64
C GLU A 246 1.84 -1.74 13.17
N ILE A 247 1.69 -2.74 12.31
CA ILE A 247 1.27 -2.54 10.92
C ILE A 247 -0.22 -2.82 10.84
N GLY A 248 -1.02 -1.77 10.66
CA GLY A 248 -2.46 -1.89 10.77
C GLY A 248 -3.26 -1.08 9.76
N ARG A 249 -4.53 -1.47 9.61
CA ARG A 249 -5.52 -0.69 8.88
C ARG A 249 -6.07 0.39 9.78
N LEU A 250 -6.16 1.59 9.22
CA LEU A 250 -6.84 2.75 9.79
C LEU A 250 -8.02 3.13 8.90
N PHE A 251 -9.01 3.78 9.51
CA PHE A 251 -10.29 4.08 8.89
C PHE A 251 -10.65 5.53 9.13
N ARG A 252 -10.76 6.34 8.07
CA ARG A 252 -11.15 7.75 8.14
C ARG A 252 -12.31 7.99 7.19
N ASN A 253 -13.43 8.47 7.71
CA ASN A 253 -14.65 8.73 6.94
C ASN A 253 -14.58 10.06 6.21
N GLU A 254 -13.64 10.16 5.30
CA GLU A 254 -13.27 11.35 4.55
C GLU A 254 -13.39 11.11 3.05
N GLY A 255 -13.02 12.11 2.25
CA GLY A 255 -13.04 12.04 0.79
C GLY A 255 -12.06 11.01 0.21
N MET A 256 -12.29 10.64 -1.04
CA MET A 256 -11.43 9.74 -1.81
C MET A 256 -10.82 10.51 -2.98
N ASP A 257 -9.51 10.49 -3.10
CA ASP A 257 -8.77 11.10 -4.21
C ASP A 257 -7.60 10.22 -4.69
N ALA A 258 -6.59 10.81 -5.31
CA ALA A 258 -5.41 10.09 -5.78
C ALA A 258 -4.50 9.59 -4.64
N MET A 259 -4.50 10.29 -3.50
CA MET A 259 -3.63 10.04 -2.35
C MET A 259 -4.36 9.46 -1.15
N HIS A 260 -5.70 9.56 -1.10
CA HIS A 260 -6.53 9.20 0.04
C HIS A 260 -7.55 8.11 -0.29
N ASN A 261 -7.69 7.16 0.62
CA ASN A 261 -8.71 6.11 0.62
C ASN A 261 -9.27 5.99 2.05
N PRO A 262 -10.58 5.78 2.25
CA PRO A 262 -11.17 5.73 3.58
C PRO A 262 -10.59 4.66 4.50
N GLU A 263 -10.00 3.64 3.92
CA GLU A 263 -9.29 2.54 4.56
C GLU A 263 -7.88 2.49 3.98
N PHE A 264 -6.86 2.62 4.83
CA PHE A 264 -5.46 2.64 4.41
C PHE A 264 -4.57 1.93 5.45
N THR A 265 -3.33 1.65 5.08
CA THR A 265 -2.38 0.93 5.94
C THR A 265 -1.27 1.86 6.38
N THR A 266 -0.99 1.86 7.70
CA THR A 266 0.17 2.53 8.29
C THR A 266 1.04 1.53 9.04
N VAL A 267 2.26 1.94 9.35
CA VAL A 267 3.03 1.42 10.46
C VAL A 267 3.22 2.56 11.46
N GLU A 268 2.91 2.31 12.72
CA GLU A 268 3.24 3.19 13.83
C GLU A 268 4.24 2.49 14.74
N ALA A 269 5.28 3.19 15.16
CA ALA A 269 6.35 2.68 16.01
C ALA A 269 6.65 3.67 17.14
N TYR A 270 6.87 3.13 18.35
CA TYR A 270 7.16 3.90 19.57
C TYR A 270 8.36 3.30 20.27
N VAL A 271 9.32 4.15 20.66
CA VAL A 271 10.60 3.74 21.26
C VAL A 271 10.84 4.54 22.52
N ALA A 272 10.89 3.85 23.66
CA ALA A 272 11.25 4.44 24.95
C ALA A 272 12.69 4.92 24.95
N TYR A 273 12.95 5.98 25.72
CA TYR A 273 14.27 6.64 25.82
C TYR A 273 14.79 7.22 24.51
N SER A 274 13.88 7.49 23.58
CA SER A 274 14.12 8.14 22.30
C SER A 274 13.43 9.50 22.24
N ASP A 275 13.70 10.22 21.16
CA ASP A 275 13.17 11.56 20.91
C ASP A 275 12.91 11.78 19.39
N LEU A 276 12.58 12.99 19.02
CA LEU A 276 12.40 13.43 17.64
C LEU A 276 13.57 13.01 16.72
N HIS A 277 14.82 13.19 17.20
CA HIS A 277 16.01 12.88 16.39
C HIS A 277 16.19 11.37 16.20
N GLY A 278 15.94 10.59 17.26
CA GLY A 278 15.93 9.13 17.16
C GLY A 278 14.89 8.62 16.17
N MET A 279 13.75 9.30 16.07
CA MET A 279 12.72 8.94 15.07
C MET A 279 13.12 9.35 13.65
N MET A 280 13.86 10.45 13.46
CA MET A 280 14.47 10.79 12.16
C MET A 280 15.44 9.69 11.71
N ASP A 281 16.35 9.27 12.59
CA ASP A 281 17.33 8.23 12.29
C ASP A 281 16.66 6.88 12.00
N LEU A 282 15.59 6.53 12.73
CA LEU A 282 14.80 5.32 12.50
C LEU A 282 14.16 5.32 11.10
N ILE A 283 13.56 6.43 10.68
CA ILE A 283 12.89 6.56 9.38
C ILE A 283 13.91 6.62 8.22
N GLU A 284 14.99 7.35 8.37
CA GLU A 284 16.09 7.37 7.39
C GLU A 284 16.62 5.96 7.14
N GLY A 285 16.92 5.22 8.21
CA GLY A 285 17.38 3.83 8.12
C GLY A 285 16.35 2.88 7.52
N LEU A 286 15.06 3.08 7.83
CA LEU A 286 13.96 2.30 7.25
C LEU A 286 13.87 2.50 5.73
N PHE A 287 13.90 3.75 5.26
CA PHE A 287 13.84 4.06 3.83
C PHE A 287 15.03 3.48 3.08
N ASP A 288 16.26 3.64 3.60
CA ASP A 288 17.49 3.09 3.01
C ASP A 288 17.44 1.55 2.96
N SER A 289 17.11 0.91 4.09
CA SER A 289 17.07 -0.55 4.20
C SER A 289 16.03 -1.17 3.27
N VAL A 290 14.79 -0.66 3.29
CA VAL A 290 13.69 -1.20 2.47
C VAL A 290 13.95 -0.98 0.98
N ALA A 291 14.45 0.19 0.58
CA ALA A 291 14.78 0.45 -0.83
C ALA A 291 15.88 -0.49 -1.33
N ASN A 292 16.93 -0.70 -0.55
CA ASN A 292 17.99 -1.66 -0.89
C ASN A 292 17.50 -3.11 -0.95
N GLU A 293 16.70 -3.57 0.03
CA GLU A 293 16.18 -4.95 0.07
C GLU A 293 15.24 -5.23 -1.11
N VAL A 294 14.36 -4.27 -1.45
CA VAL A 294 13.29 -4.49 -2.44
C VAL A 294 13.72 -4.13 -3.85
N LEU A 295 14.47 -3.04 -4.03
CA LEU A 295 14.85 -2.49 -5.33
C LEU A 295 16.33 -2.69 -5.67
N GLY A 296 17.19 -2.97 -4.68
CA GLY A 296 18.64 -3.07 -4.84
C GLY A 296 19.33 -1.71 -4.97
N THR A 297 18.63 -0.60 -4.72
CA THR A 297 19.16 0.76 -4.81
C THR A 297 18.32 1.74 -4.00
N THR A 298 18.95 2.81 -3.49
CA THR A 298 18.29 3.96 -2.87
C THR A 298 18.01 5.09 -3.85
N ASP A 299 18.61 5.05 -5.04
CA ASP A 299 18.34 6.02 -6.10
C ASP A 299 17.18 5.53 -6.95
N ILE A 300 16.07 6.24 -6.89
CA ILE A 300 14.82 5.89 -7.57
C ILE A 300 14.37 6.99 -8.52
N THR A 301 13.45 6.66 -9.40
CA THR A 301 12.70 7.64 -10.19
C THR A 301 11.23 7.53 -9.82
N TYR A 302 10.63 8.62 -9.40
CA TYR A 302 9.21 8.71 -9.08
C TYR A 302 8.54 9.76 -9.94
N GLN A 303 7.59 9.35 -10.76
CA GLN A 303 6.85 10.20 -11.72
C GLN A 303 7.79 11.09 -12.56
N GLY A 304 8.91 10.50 -13.02
CA GLY A 304 9.93 11.19 -13.82
C GLY A 304 10.96 11.99 -13.02
N THR A 305 10.78 12.15 -11.70
CA THR A 305 11.70 12.89 -10.82
C THR A 305 12.70 11.93 -10.19
N LYS A 306 13.99 12.26 -10.27
CA LYS A 306 15.06 11.49 -9.61
C LYS A 306 15.10 11.83 -8.13
N LEU A 307 15.08 10.80 -7.29
CA LEU A 307 15.11 10.92 -5.83
C LEU A 307 16.22 10.03 -5.26
N SER A 308 16.82 10.46 -4.16
CA SER A 308 17.70 9.62 -3.36
C SER A 308 17.07 9.37 -1.98
N LEU A 309 16.86 8.10 -1.67
CA LEU A 309 16.36 7.64 -0.36
C LEU A 309 17.50 7.29 0.60
N LYS A 310 18.72 7.70 0.25
CA LYS A 310 19.92 7.49 1.08
C LYS A 310 20.02 8.56 2.18
N ALA A 311 20.23 8.10 3.40
CA ALA A 311 20.47 8.99 4.55
C ALA A 311 21.79 9.78 4.40
N PRO A 312 21.92 10.99 5.00
CA PRO A 312 20.88 11.70 5.75
C PRO A 312 19.95 12.52 4.85
N PHE A 313 18.69 12.68 5.26
CA PHE A 313 17.74 13.56 4.59
C PHE A 313 17.93 15.01 5.01
N LYS A 314 17.44 15.97 4.19
CA LYS A 314 17.43 17.38 4.57
C LYS A 314 16.54 17.59 5.80
N ARG A 315 16.99 18.46 6.73
CA ARG A 315 16.23 18.86 7.92
C ARG A 315 16.07 20.38 7.88
N ILE A 316 14.85 20.88 7.98
CA ILE A 316 14.55 22.32 7.96
C ILE A 316 13.46 22.65 8.98
N HIS A 317 13.61 23.74 9.71
CA HIS A 317 12.56 24.22 10.60
C HIS A 317 11.42 24.84 9.77
N MET A 318 10.16 24.58 10.16
CA MET A 318 8.98 25.07 9.44
C MET A 318 9.01 26.58 9.19
N VAL A 319 9.36 27.35 10.22
CA VAL A 319 9.46 28.82 10.12
C VAL A 319 10.57 29.28 9.17
N ASP A 320 11.72 28.59 9.17
CA ASP A 320 12.82 28.90 8.23
C ASP A 320 12.39 28.59 6.79
N ALA A 321 11.71 27.47 6.58
CA ALA A 321 11.20 27.09 5.26
C ALA A 321 10.20 28.13 4.72
N ILE A 322 9.27 28.60 5.55
CA ILE A 322 8.33 29.67 5.19
C ILE A 322 9.07 30.96 4.86
N LYS A 323 10.03 31.35 5.70
CA LYS A 323 10.82 32.56 5.48
C LYS A 323 11.63 32.49 4.19
N GLU A 324 12.23 31.35 3.87
CA GLU A 324 12.93 31.12 2.60
C GLU A 324 11.98 31.23 1.40
N ALA A 325 10.75 30.72 1.52
CA ALA A 325 9.79 30.63 0.43
C ALA A 325 9.06 31.96 0.12
N CYS A 326 8.62 32.70 1.15
CA CYS A 326 7.79 33.90 0.97
C CYS A 326 8.27 35.16 1.73
N GLY A 327 9.35 35.05 2.52
CA GLY A 327 9.94 36.18 3.24
C GLY A 327 9.26 36.51 4.59
N VAL A 328 8.18 35.84 4.96
CA VAL A 328 7.47 36.04 6.23
C VAL A 328 8.25 35.38 7.36
N ASP A 329 8.52 36.13 8.43
CA ASP A 329 9.35 35.71 9.56
C ASP A 329 8.52 35.47 10.83
N PHE A 330 8.10 34.24 11.06
CA PHE A 330 7.37 33.81 12.27
C PHE A 330 8.27 33.54 13.49
N TRP A 331 9.59 33.79 13.41
CA TRP A 331 10.44 33.81 14.60
C TRP A 331 10.12 34.98 15.49
N GLN A 332 9.61 36.07 14.92
CA GLN A 332 9.16 37.24 15.66
C GLN A 332 7.86 36.93 16.41
N ASP A 333 7.77 37.41 17.65
CA ASP A 333 6.51 37.33 18.39
C ASP A 333 5.46 38.22 17.72
N MET A 334 4.28 37.67 17.51
CA MET A 334 3.13 38.39 16.94
C MET A 334 1.83 37.93 17.58
N SER A 335 0.87 38.84 17.63
CA SER A 335 -0.50 38.51 18.05
C SER A 335 -1.23 37.76 16.95
N TYR A 336 -2.35 37.12 17.32
CA TYR A 336 -3.22 36.46 16.34
C TYR A 336 -3.75 37.44 15.29
N GLU A 337 -4.12 38.66 15.68
CA GLU A 337 -4.61 39.71 14.79
C GLU A 337 -3.54 40.15 13.76
N GLU A 338 -2.27 40.24 14.17
CA GLU A 338 -1.15 40.52 13.27
C GLU A 338 -0.92 39.38 12.28
N ALA A 339 -0.96 38.11 12.77
CA ALA A 339 -0.83 36.93 11.92
C ALA A 339 -2.01 36.80 10.94
N LEU A 340 -3.25 37.09 11.38
CA LEU A 340 -4.43 37.10 10.53
C LEU A 340 -4.33 38.15 9.40
N LYS A 341 -3.83 39.34 9.73
CA LYS A 341 -3.59 40.38 8.73
C LYS A 341 -2.55 39.95 7.69
N LEU A 342 -1.46 39.26 8.14
CA LEU A 342 -0.49 38.68 7.21
C LEU A 342 -1.14 37.63 6.30
N ALA A 343 -2.01 36.78 6.84
CA ALA A 343 -2.75 35.81 6.05
C ALA A 343 -3.62 36.48 4.97
N GLU A 344 -4.33 37.55 5.33
CA GLU A 344 -5.11 38.36 4.38
C GLU A 344 -4.23 39.00 3.30
N GLU A 345 -3.07 39.58 3.67
CA GLU A 345 -2.13 40.22 2.72
C GLU A 345 -1.52 39.18 1.74
N HIS A 346 -1.53 37.89 2.13
CA HIS A 346 -1.05 36.78 1.33
C HIS A 346 -2.17 35.96 0.66
N ASP A 347 -3.42 36.43 0.63
CA ASP A 347 -4.58 35.72 0.08
C ASP A 347 -4.74 34.32 0.67
N ILE A 348 -4.58 34.15 1.98
CA ILE A 348 -4.80 32.92 2.73
C ILE A 348 -6.15 33.05 3.45
N GLU A 349 -7.07 32.13 3.12
CA GLU A 349 -8.35 32.02 3.80
C GLU A 349 -8.15 31.31 5.15
N VAL A 350 -8.70 31.90 6.24
CA VAL A 350 -8.57 31.37 7.60
C VAL A 350 -9.95 31.01 8.13
N GLU A 351 -10.16 29.78 8.46
CA GLU A 351 -11.41 29.27 9.02
C GLU A 351 -11.56 29.64 10.51
N LYS A 352 -12.81 29.61 11.01
CA LYS A 352 -13.14 29.99 12.38
C LYS A 352 -12.45 29.16 13.45
N ILE A 353 -12.19 27.88 13.16
CA ILE A 353 -11.51 26.95 14.04
C ILE A 353 -9.99 27.18 14.09
N GLN A 354 -9.44 27.85 13.08
CA GLN A 354 -8.01 28.17 12.94
C GLN A 354 -7.66 29.46 13.71
N ASN A 355 -7.88 29.46 15.01
CA ASN A 355 -7.92 30.62 15.89
C ASN A 355 -6.60 30.91 16.63
N THR A 356 -5.47 30.40 16.17
CA THR A 356 -4.16 30.63 16.78
C THR A 356 -3.11 31.01 15.73
N VAL A 357 -2.03 31.67 16.17
CA VAL A 357 -0.86 31.96 15.30
C VAL A 357 -0.31 30.66 14.69
N GLY A 358 -0.33 29.56 15.44
CA GLY A 358 0.14 28.27 14.93
C GLY A 358 -0.67 27.73 13.75
N HIS A 359 -1.98 27.92 13.72
CA HIS A 359 -2.79 27.56 12.55
C HIS A 359 -2.37 28.39 11.33
N ILE A 360 -2.12 29.68 11.51
CA ILE A 360 -1.69 30.55 10.42
C ILE A 360 -0.30 30.17 9.90
N ILE A 361 0.65 29.85 10.78
CA ILE A 361 1.95 29.32 10.38
C ILE A 361 1.80 28.08 9.49
N ASN A 362 0.91 27.16 9.86
CA ASN A 362 0.64 25.94 9.08
C ASN A 362 0.05 26.25 7.71
N LEU A 363 -0.91 27.17 7.62
CA LEU A 363 -1.48 27.62 6.35
C LEU A 363 -0.43 28.26 5.42
N PHE A 364 0.52 29.03 5.97
CA PHE A 364 1.65 29.54 5.20
C PHE A 364 2.56 28.43 4.68
N PHE A 365 2.82 27.42 5.51
CA PHE A 365 3.61 26.27 5.10
C PHE A 365 2.93 25.49 3.96
N GLU A 366 1.66 25.16 4.10
CA GLU A 366 0.86 24.48 3.06
C GLU A 366 0.87 25.25 1.74
N LYS A 367 0.67 26.57 1.79
CA LYS A 367 0.59 27.40 0.59
C LYS A 367 1.93 27.59 -0.12
N TYR A 368 3.04 27.79 0.61
CA TYR A 368 4.28 28.26 0.01
C TYR A 368 5.41 27.23 0.00
N VAL A 369 5.34 26.21 0.84
CA VAL A 369 6.48 25.31 1.06
C VAL A 369 6.18 23.90 0.61
N GLU A 370 5.08 23.32 1.04
CA GLU A 370 4.79 21.88 0.93
C GLU A 370 5.02 21.33 -0.48
N GLU A 371 4.37 21.91 -1.49
CA GLU A 371 4.49 21.48 -2.88
C GLU A 371 5.87 21.71 -3.50
N THR A 372 6.71 22.54 -2.89
CA THR A 372 8.07 22.84 -3.39
C THR A 372 9.11 21.80 -2.97
N ILE A 373 8.79 20.97 -1.98
CA ILE A 373 9.70 19.95 -1.45
C ILE A 373 9.75 18.77 -2.41
N VAL A 374 10.91 18.55 -3.03
CA VAL A 374 11.12 17.46 -3.98
C VAL A 374 11.85 16.27 -3.32
N GLN A 375 13.06 16.49 -2.79
CA GLN A 375 13.87 15.45 -2.15
C GLN A 375 13.35 15.16 -0.73
N PRO A 376 13.60 13.95 -0.19
CA PRO A 376 13.22 13.63 1.18
C PRO A 376 13.69 14.71 2.16
N THR A 377 12.75 15.36 2.85
CA THR A 377 13.02 16.48 3.74
C THR A 377 12.17 16.38 5.00
N PHE A 378 12.81 16.37 6.16
CA PHE A 378 12.14 16.54 7.44
C PHE A 378 11.86 18.01 7.68
N VAL A 379 10.60 18.37 7.77
CA VAL A 379 10.16 19.69 8.24
C VAL A 379 9.81 19.55 9.72
N TYR A 380 10.57 20.18 10.59
CA TYR A 380 10.39 20.09 12.03
C TYR A 380 10.00 21.44 12.67
N GLY A 381 9.57 21.40 13.93
CA GLY A 381 9.14 22.60 14.64
C GLY A 381 7.72 23.04 14.27
N HIS A 382 6.81 22.10 14.21
CA HIS A 382 5.39 22.38 14.05
C HIS A 382 4.85 23.12 15.28
N PRO A 383 3.87 24.05 15.11
CA PRO A 383 3.29 24.77 16.25
C PRO A 383 2.65 23.84 17.27
N THR A 384 2.84 24.14 18.56
CA THR A 384 2.28 23.37 19.68
C THR A 384 0.76 23.36 19.66
N SER A 385 0.12 24.46 19.21
CA SER A 385 -1.33 24.58 19.15
C SER A 385 -2.03 23.59 18.20
N ILE A 386 -1.30 23.06 17.20
CA ILE A 386 -1.76 22.05 16.25
C ILE A 386 -1.13 20.67 16.47
N SER A 387 -0.49 20.46 17.60
CA SER A 387 0.27 19.24 17.92
C SER A 387 -0.11 18.71 19.31
N PRO A 388 -1.36 18.24 19.51
CA PRO A 388 -1.91 17.99 20.85
C PRO A 388 -1.25 16.85 21.61
N LEU A 389 -0.55 15.93 20.93
CA LEU A 389 0.07 14.75 21.52
C LEU A 389 1.60 14.83 21.55
N ALA A 390 2.17 15.90 20.97
CA ALA A 390 3.60 16.11 20.89
C ALA A 390 4.13 16.97 22.06
N LYS A 391 5.34 16.66 22.52
CA LYS A 391 6.01 17.42 23.58
C LYS A 391 6.39 18.81 23.10
N LYS A 392 6.20 19.82 23.94
CA LYS A 392 6.69 21.20 23.68
C LYS A 392 8.21 21.22 23.62
N ASN A 393 8.74 21.97 22.67
CA ASN A 393 10.17 22.24 22.64
C ASN A 393 10.59 23.03 23.89
N THR A 394 11.67 22.60 24.54
CA THR A 394 12.13 23.20 25.80
C THR A 394 12.74 24.60 25.62
N LYS A 395 13.22 24.95 24.44
CA LYS A 395 13.84 26.25 24.14
C LYS A 395 12.81 27.26 23.65
N ASP A 396 11.87 26.82 22.85
CA ASP A 396 10.77 27.66 22.34
C ASP A 396 9.45 26.88 22.41
N PRO A 397 8.65 27.08 23.47
CA PRO A 397 7.41 26.31 23.69
C PRO A 397 6.28 26.66 22.71
N ARG A 398 6.47 27.64 21.82
CA ARG A 398 5.54 27.91 20.71
C ARG A 398 5.48 26.73 19.73
N PHE A 399 6.58 25.95 19.66
CA PHE A 399 6.75 24.81 18.79
C PHE A 399 6.80 23.51 19.56
N ALA A 400 6.38 22.44 18.91
CA ALA A 400 6.52 21.07 19.42
C ALA A 400 7.76 20.40 18.81
N ASP A 401 8.31 19.43 19.54
CA ASP A 401 9.33 18.52 19.03
C ASP A 401 8.64 17.51 18.10
N ARG A 402 8.23 17.98 16.91
CA ARG A 402 7.50 17.24 15.87
C ARG A 402 8.12 17.51 14.50
N TYR A 403 8.16 16.49 13.66
CA TYR A 403 8.44 16.64 12.23
C TYR A 403 7.41 15.91 11.38
N GLU A 404 7.33 16.34 10.14
CA GLU A 404 6.74 15.57 9.06
C GLU A 404 7.79 15.36 7.96
N LEU A 405 7.80 14.16 7.34
CA LEU A 405 8.66 13.83 6.22
C LEU A 405 7.92 14.08 4.92
N PHE A 406 8.41 15.01 4.12
CA PHE A 406 7.87 15.31 2.79
C PHE A 406 8.79 14.79 1.68
N ILE A 407 8.16 14.25 0.62
CA ILE A 407 8.82 13.85 -0.63
C ILE A 407 7.87 14.19 -1.79
N CYS A 408 8.35 14.92 -2.79
CA CYS A 408 7.55 15.36 -3.96
C CYS A 408 6.22 16.04 -3.56
N GLY A 409 6.25 16.93 -2.55
CA GLY A 409 5.08 17.67 -2.11
C GLY A 409 4.04 16.86 -1.33
N HIS A 410 4.39 15.68 -0.83
CA HIS A 410 3.49 14.84 -0.06
C HIS A 410 4.12 14.38 1.24
N GLU A 411 3.31 14.35 2.30
CA GLU A 411 3.66 13.78 3.59
C GLU A 411 3.75 12.25 3.51
N TYR A 412 4.83 11.67 4.04
CA TYR A 412 5.06 10.23 4.15
C TYR A 412 5.06 9.75 5.59
N ALA A 413 5.65 10.51 6.50
CA ALA A 413 5.73 10.17 7.91
C ALA A 413 5.52 11.39 8.79
N ASN A 414 4.93 11.17 9.97
CA ASN A 414 4.74 12.15 11.04
C ASN A 414 5.29 11.56 12.33
N ALA A 415 6.12 12.32 13.04
CA ALA A 415 6.77 11.86 14.25
C ALA A 415 7.03 13.00 15.25
N PHE A 416 7.10 12.63 16.50
CA PHE A 416 7.40 13.59 17.56
C PHE A 416 8.03 12.92 18.80
N SER A 417 8.65 13.76 19.65
CA SER A 417 8.85 13.39 21.05
C SER A 417 7.48 13.37 21.71
N GLU A 418 7.13 12.26 22.35
CA GLU A 418 5.81 12.07 22.92
C GLU A 418 5.57 12.99 24.13
N LEU A 419 4.39 13.59 24.18
CA LEU A 419 3.94 14.29 25.38
C LEU A 419 3.74 13.27 26.51
N ASN A 420 4.57 13.35 27.53
CA ASN A 420 4.58 12.45 28.68
C ASN A 420 4.20 13.11 30.00
N ASP A 421 3.75 14.37 29.95
CA ASP A 421 3.20 15.11 31.08
C ASP A 421 1.67 14.91 31.11
N PRO A 422 1.12 14.18 32.10
CA PRO A 422 -0.32 13.91 32.16
C PRO A 422 -1.16 15.18 32.43
N ILE A 423 -0.57 16.21 33.05
CA ILE A 423 -1.28 17.46 33.33
C ILE A 423 -1.42 18.27 32.05
N ASP A 424 -0.32 18.48 31.30
CA ASP A 424 -0.35 19.15 29.99
C ASP A 424 -1.25 18.37 28.99
N GLN A 425 -1.21 17.03 29.02
CA GLN A 425 -2.05 16.22 28.13
C GLN A 425 -3.54 16.40 28.41
N ARG A 426 -3.93 16.42 29.68
CA ARG A 426 -5.33 16.67 30.07
C ARG A 426 -5.79 18.06 29.61
N GLU A 427 -5.00 19.10 29.87
CA GLU A 427 -5.32 20.48 29.42
C GLU A 427 -5.50 20.57 27.91
N ARG A 428 -4.70 19.83 27.12
CA ARG A 428 -4.82 19.82 25.65
C ARG A 428 -6.06 19.09 25.18
N PHE A 429 -6.43 17.98 25.80
CA PHE A 429 -7.68 17.30 25.50
C PHE A 429 -8.91 18.17 25.84
N GLU A 430 -8.88 18.89 26.96
CA GLU A 430 -9.95 19.83 27.33
C GLU A 430 -10.09 20.96 26.29
N LYS A 431 -8.99 21.48 25.78
CA LYS A 431 -9.01 22.46 24.68
C LYS A 431 -9.56 21.89 23.36
N GLN A 432 -9.32 20.63 23.07
CA GLN A 432 -9.91 19.96 21.90
C GLN A 432 -11.43 19.82 22.03
N LEU A 433 -11.96 19.58 23.24
CA LEU A 433 -13.40 19.59 23.46
C LEU A 433 -14.03 20.96 23.17
N GLU A 434 -13.36 22.06 23.52
CA GLU A 434 -13.82 23.41 23.18
C GLU A 434 -13.92 23.62 21.65
N LEU A 435 -12.96 23.08 20.88
CA LEU A 435 -12.99 23.11 19.41
C LEU A 435 -14.16 22.29 18.84
N ARG A 436 -14.44 21.13 19.46
CA ARG A 436 -15.60 20.29 19.09
C ARG A 436 -16.94 21.01 19.33
N GLU A 437 -17.07 21.75 20.41
CA GLU A 437 -18.26 22.58 20.68
C GLU A 437 -18.40 23.72 19.66
N LEU A 438 -17.30 24.17 19.04
CA LEU A 438 -17.29 25.15 17.97
C LEU A 438 -17.60 24.54 16.58
N GLY A 439 -17.78 23.21 16.50
CA GLY A 439 -18.18 22.49 15.29
C GLY A 439 -17.08 21.72 14.61
N ASP A 440 -15.94 21.49 15.26
CA ASP A 440 -14.89 20.63 14.77
C ASP A 440 -15.23 19.15 15.02
N ASP A 441 -15.79 18.47 14.02
CA ASP A 441 -16.16 17.06 14.07
C ASP A 441 -14.95 16.10 14.14
N GLU A 442 -13.73 16.62 13.95
CA GLU A 442 -12.48 15.85 13.96
C GLU A 442 -11.75 15.92 15.30
N ALA A 443 -12.20 16.81 16.21
CA ALA A 443 -11.60 16.95 17.52
C ALA A 443 -11.86 15.71 18.40
N ASN A 444 -10.81 15.27 19.11
CA ASN A 444 -10.83 14.07 19.95
C ASN A 444 -11.69 14.24 21.21
N GLU A 445 -12.18 13.11 21.73
CA GLU A 445 -12.75 13.03 23.07
C GLU A 445 -11.62 12.98 24.11
N VAL A 446 -11.97 13.30 25.38
CA VAL A 446 -11.01 13.13 26.49
C VAL A 446 -10.92 11.64 26.83
N ASP A 447 -9.82 11.01 26.47
CA ASP A 447 -9.49 9.65 26.91
C ASP A 447 -8.89 9.69 28.34
N THR A 448 -9.76 9.59 29.34
CA THR A 448 -9.37 9.64 30.75
C THR A 448 -8.50 8.46 31.16
N ASP A 449 -8.70 7.28 30.56
CA ASP A 449 -7.88 6.09 30.79
C ASP A 449 -6.46 6.27 30.23
N TYR A 450 -6.32 6.95 29.09
CA TYR A 450 -5.00 7.29 28.57
C TYR A 450 -4.28 8.29 29.47
N VAL A 451 -4.96 9.33 29.98
CA VAL A 451 -4.34 10.27 30.95
C VAL A 451 -3.93 9.54 32.23
N GLU A 452 -4.76 8.64 32.75
CA GLU A 452 -4.41 7.80 33.92
C GLU A 452 -3.19 6.91 33.60
N ALA A 453 -3.08 6.34 32.39
CA ALA A 453 -1.91 5.59 32.00
C ALA A 453 -0.61 6.46 32.06
N LEU A 454 -0.69 7.72 31.60
CA LEU A 454 0.44 8.65 31.71
C LEU A 454 0.84 8.95 33.16
N GLU A 455 -0.14 8.96 34.09
CA GLU A 455 0.12 9.17 35.53
C GLU A 455 0.93 8.02 36.15
N TYR A 456 0.90 6.80 35.57
CA TYR A 456 1.81 5.71 35.94
C TYR A 456 3.24 5.91 35.41
N GLY A 457 3.47 6.85 34.51
CA GLY A 457 4.76 7.25 34.01
C GLY A 457 5.06 6.72 32.60
N LEU A 458 4.88 7.56 31.58
CA LEU A 458 5.43 7.32 30.24
C LEU A 458 6.90 7.78 30.24
N PRO A 459 7.87 6.90 29.98
CA PRO A 459 9.27 7.35 29.82
C PRO A 459 9.40 8.33 28.65
N PRO A 460 10.47 9.13 28.56
CA PRO A 460 10.77 9.86 27.34
C PRO A 460 10.70 8.91 26.14
N THR A 461 9.84 9.20 25.17
CA THR A 461 9.50 8.29 24.08
C THR A 461 9.47 9.07 22.77
N GLY A 462 10.05 8.51 21.73
CA GLY A 462 9.83 8.95 20.35
C GLY A 462 8.79 8.07 19.68
N GLY A 463 7.87 8.68 18.95
CA GLY A 463 6.86 7.97 18.15
C GLY A 463 6.83 8.43 16.70
N VAL A 464 6.53 7.51 15.78
CA VAL A 464 6.42 7.80 14.34
C VAL A 464 5.33 6.98 13.69
N GLY A 465 4.55 7.63 12.83
CA GLY A 465 3.62 7.00 11.90
C GLY A 465 4.11 7.16 10.46
N LEU A 466 4.11 6.08 9.68
CA LEU A 466 4.46 6.06 8.26
C LEU A 466 3.30 5.47 7.45
N GLY A 467 2.85 6.20 6.42
CA GLY A 467 1.84 5.73 5.47
C GLY A 467 2.40 4.67 4.53
N ILE A 468 2.09 3.38 4.78
CA ILE A 468 2.59 2.27 3.95
C ILE A 468 2.09 2.37 2.51
N ASP A 469 0.85 2.76 2.28
CA ASP A 469 0.31 2.87 0.92
C ASP A 469 1.09 3.90 0.09
N ARG A 470 1.37 5.09 0.65
CA ARG A 470 2.20 6.11 0.01
C ARG A 470 3.64 5.63 -0.21
N PHE A 471 4.22 4.93 0.75
CA PHE A 471 5.57 4.37 0.61
C PHE A 471 5.63 3.30 -0.49
N VAL A 472 4.60 2.46 -0.62
CA VAL A 472 4.48 1.51 -1.75
C VAL A 472 4.31 2.25 -3.07
N MET A 473 3.52 3.34 -3.13
CA MET A 473 3.41 4.17 -4.34
C MET A 473 4.77 4.72 -4.77
N LEU A 474 5.56 5.24 -3.83
CA LEU A 474 6.89 5.76 -4.07
C LEU A 474 7.83 4.69 -4.66
N LEU A 475 7.93 3.53 -4.01
CA LEU A 475 8.85 2.45 -4.39
C LEU A 475 8.40 1.68 -5.65
N THR A 476 7.15 1.81 -6.06
CA THR A 476 6.61 1.14 -7.26
C THR A 476 6.31 2.12 -8.40
N ASP A 477 6.63 3.41 -8.24
CA ASP A 477 6.37 4.48 -9.19
C ASP A 477 4.88 4.62 -9.57
N GLN A 478 4.01 4.64 -8.57
CA GLN A 478 2.57 4.78 -8.79
C GLN A 478 2.05 6.15 -8.37
N ARG A 479 1.22 6.75 -9.23
CA ARG A 479 0.67 8.08 -9.01
C ARG A 479 -0.53 8.09 -8.07
N THR A 480 -1.24 6.98 -7.94
CA THR A 480 -2.49 6.93 -7.16
C THR A 480 -2.51 5.73 -6.21
N ILE A 481 -3.06 5.95 -5.02
CA ILE A 481 -3.25 4.91 -4.00
C ILE A 481 -4.06 3.70 -4.52
N ARG A 482 -4.97 3.92 -5.47
CA ARG A 482 -5.79 2.86 -6.08
C ARG A 482 -4.97 1.83 -6.84
N GLU A 483 -3.81 2.20 -7.36
CA GLU A 483 -2.91 1.24 -8.06
C GLU A 483 -2.27 0.26 -7.08
N VAL A 484 -1.97 0.70 -5.85
CA VAL A 484 -1.28 -0.12 -4.84
C VAL A 484 -2.24 -0.88 -3.91
N LEU A 485 -3.52 -0.56 -3.95
CA LEU A 485 -4.59 -1.31 -3.29
C LEU A 485 -5.14 -2.39 -4.22
N LEU A 486 -5.34 -3.62 -3.73
CA LEU A 486 -5.91 -4.70 -4.54
C LEU A 486 -7.37 -4.40 -4.89
N PHE A 487 -8.15 -3.96 -3.92
CA PHE A 487 -9.57 -3.63 -4.07
C PHE A 487 -9.84 -2.26 -3.45
N PRO A 488 -9.56 -1.15 -4.18
CA PRO A 488 -9.86 0.18 -3.69
C PRO A 488 -11.37 0.41 -3.61
N HIS A 489 -11.80 1.27 -2.69
CA HIS A 489 -13.20 1.69 -2.63
C HIS A 489 -13.59 2.47 -3.91
N MET A 490 -14.76 2.13 -4.45
CA MET A 490 -15.27 2.71 -5.69
C MET A 490 -16.74 3.11 -5.51
N LYS A 491 -17.15 4.22 -6.10
CA LYS A 491 -18.59 4.56 -6.18
C LYS A 491 -19.33 3.49 -6.96
N ASN A 492 -20.55 3.15 -6.55
CA ASN A 492 -21.40 2.25 -7.31
C ASN A 492 -21.78 2.88 -8.66
N ASN A 493 -21.78 2.08 -9.75
CA ASN A 493 -22.18 2.57 -11.09
C ASN A 493 -23.66 3.02 -11.17
N ASN A 494 -24.47 2.70 -10.16
CA ASN A 494 -25.92 3.00 -10.11
C ASN A 494 -26.27 4.18 -9.20
N SER A 495 -25.31 4.95 -8.71
CA SER A 495 -25.57 6.17 -7.92
C SER A 495 -25.66 7.37 -8.88
N ASN A 496 -26.80 7.46 -9.59
CA ASN A 496 -27.35 8.71 -10.12
C ASN A 496 -28.39 9.21 -9.12
#